data_4b44f8270f5c3bffb4cf7aa50c9ea800
#
_entry.id   4b44f8270f5c3bffb4cf7aa50c9ea800
#
_cell.length_a   1.000
_cell.length_b   1.000
_cell.length_c   1.000
_cell.angle_alpha   90.00
_cell.angle_beta   90.00
_cell.angle_gamma   90.00
#
_symmetry.space_group_name_H-M   'P 1'
#
loop_
_entity.id
_entity.type
_entity.pdbx_description
1 polymer ?
#
loop_
_entity_poly.entity_id
_entity_poly.type
_entity_poly.pdbx_seq_one_letter_code
_entity_poly.pdbx_strand_id
1 'polypeptide(L)'
;YCFVYGNDYKAALADLGAIGGRVPMTRKYIHGVWYCRYWDYTSEEFLSIIDGYEQNDFPLDNLVFDMGWHTYTARTGTGHAGSRSWTGYTWERERIPDPEALIAEVHRRGVTVSLNDHPHDGIRPHEEMYGAFMKDMGADPAKPLLFDLGDRKYMETFFKHAHHTTED
;
A
#
# COMPACT_ATOMS: atom_id res chain seq x y z
N TYR A 1 24.90 -2.91 -2.13
CA TYR A 1 25.77 -3.61 -3.10
C TYR A 1 25.69 -2.94 -4.46
N CYS A 2 26.83 -2.82 -5.15
CA CYS A 2 26.91 -2.27 -6.50
C CYS A 2 27.55 -3.30 -7.42
N PHE A 3 26.88 -3.61 -8.53
CA PHE A 3 27.36 -4.56 -9.54
C PHE A 3 27.65 -3.79 -10.83
N VAL A 4 28.84 -3.98 -11.41
CA VAL A 4 29.27 -3.21 -12.58
C VAL A 4 29.45 -4.16 -13.77
N TYR A 5 28.68 -3.94 -14.83
CA TYR A 5 28.66 -4.78 -16.03
C TYR A 5 29.10 -4.05 -17.31
N GLY A 6 29.40 -2.74 -17.22
CA GLY A 6 29.64 -1.93 -18.44
C GLY A 6 28.45 -2.01 -19.38
N ASN A 7 28.67 -2.55 -20.60
CA ASN A 7 27.60 -2.71 -21.60
C ASN A 7 27.04 -4.14 -21.69
N ASP A 8 27.44 -5.03 -20.77
CA ASP A 8 26.92 -6.40 -20.76
C ASP A 8 25.60 -6.51 -19.99
N TYR A 9 24.52 -6.01 -20.60
CA TYR A 9 23.18 -6.03 -20.01
C TYR A 9 22.61 -7.43 -19.82
N LYS A 10 23.06 -8.42 -20.64
CA LYS A 10 22.59 -9.81 -20.51
C LYS A 10 23.16 -10.46 -19.27
N ALA A 11 24.45 -10.24 -18.98
CA ALA A 11 25.04 -10.70 -17.73
C ALA A 11 24.37 -10.05 -16.51
N ALA A 12 24.12 -8.73 -16.57
CA ALA A 12 23.41 -8.02 -15.49
C ALA A 12 22.03 -8.62 -15.19
N LEU A 13 21.24 -8.90 -16.24
CA LEU A 13 19.91 -9.52 -16.07
C LEU A 13 20.00 -10.97 -15.59
N ALA A 14 21.00 -11.73 -16.03
CA ALA A 14 21.19 -13.10 -15.56
C ALA A 14 21.52 -13.14 -14.07
N ASP A 15 22.42 -12.27 -13.60
CA ASP A 15 22.79 -12.19 -12.20
C ASP A 15 21.65 -11.64 -11.33
N LEU A 16 20.89 -10.66 -11.83
CA LEU A 16 19.67 -10.20 -11.16
C LEU A 16 18.67 -11.36 -10.97
N GLY A 17 18.47 -12.18 -12.01
CA GLY A 17 17.63 -13.36 -11.94
C GLY A 17 18.17 -14.45 -11.01
N ALA A 18 19.50 -14.58 -10.89
CA ALA A 18 20.12 -15.52 -9.95
C ALA A 18 19.95 -15.08 -8.48
N ILE A 19 19.99 -13.76 -8.22
CA ILE A 19 19.84 -13.19 -6.86
C ILE A 19 18.37 -13.13 -6.46
N GLY A 20 17.52 -12.59 -7.32
CA GLY A 20 16.10 -12.32 -7.04
C GLY A 20 15.15 -13.48 -7.35
N GLY A 21 15.64 -14.53 -8.01
CA GLY A 21 14.82 -15.60 -8.53
C GLY A 21 14.19 -15.27 -9.90
N ARG A 22 13.52 -16.25 -10.48
CA ARG A 22 12.85 -16.08 -11.78
C ARG A 22 11.57 -15.26 -11.62
N VAL A 23 11.35 -14.32 -12.54
CA VAL A 23 10.08 -13.59 -12.61
C VAL A 23 8.95 -14.59 -12.90
N PRO A 24 7.93 -14.66 -12.02
CA PRO A 24 6.79 -15.56 -12.25
C PRO A 24 5.93 -15.06 -13.41
N MET A 25 5.12 -15.96 -13.98
CA MET A 25 4.08 -15.54 -14.91
C MET A 25 3.02 -14.75 -14.14
N THR A 26 2.87 -13.50 -14.49
CA THR A 26 1.94 -12.58 -13.82
C THR A 26 0.54 -12.63 -14.42
N ARG A 27 -0.45 -12.11 -13.70
CA ARG A 27 -1.81 -11.98 -14.21
C ARG A 27 -1.88 -10.89 -15.28
N LYS A 28 -2.81 -11.03 -16.24
CA LYS A 28 -2.92 -10.13 -17.41
C LYS A 28 -3.12 -8.66 -17.00
N TYR A 29 -3.93 -8.38 -16.01
CA TYR A 29 -4.24 -7.01 -15.59
C TYR A 29 -2.99 -6.22 -15.11
N ILE A 30 -1.94 -6.92 -14.64
CA ILE A 30 -0.68 -6.28 -14.22
C ILE A 30 -0.02 -5.52 -15.39
N HIS A 31 -0.27 -5.97 -16.62
CA HIS A 31 0.24 -5.33 -17.84
C HIS A 31 -0.79 -4.39 -18.50
N GLY A 32 -1.91 -4.14 -17.85
CA GLY A 32 -2.99 -3.30 -18.33
C GLY A 32 -2.84 -1.83 -17.94
N VAL A 33 -3.97 -1.13 -17.92
CA VAL A 33 -4.04 0.30 -17.57
C VAL A 33 -4.27 0.46 -16.08
N TRP A 34 -3.39 1.21 -15.43
CA TRP A 34 -3.45 1.50 -14.01
C TRP A 34 -3.69 2.98 -13.80
N TYR A 35 -4.70 3.34 -12.99
CA TYR A 35 -4.87 4.70 -12.51
C TYR A 35 -4.26 4.84 -11.12
N CYS A 36 -3.38 5.81 -10.94
CA CYS A 36 -2.82 6.20 -9.66
C CYS A 36 -2.69 7.71 -9.60
N ARG A 37 -3.13 8.31 -8.50
CA ARG A 37 -2.91 9.72 -8.22
C ARG A 37 -2.77 9.94 -6.72
N TYR A 38 -1.75 10.67 -6.32
CA TYR A 38 -1.60 11.16 -4.96
C TYR A 38 -2.69 12.19 -4.64
N TRP A 39 -3.82 11.72 -4.10
CA TRP A 39 -4.99 12.53 -3.78
C TRP A 39 -5.81 11.86 -2.68
N ASP A 40 -6.50 12.67 -1.86
CA ASP A 40 -7.34 12.19 -0.77
C ASP A 40 -8.77 11.94 -1.29
N TYR A 41 -8.98 10.87 -2.03
CA TYR A 41 -10.27 10.50 -2.60
C TYR A 41 -11.26 9.98 -1.55
N THR A 42 -12.55 10.28 -1.76
CA THR A 42 -13.67 9.59 -1.13
C THR A 42 -14.05 8.34 -1.92
N SER A 43 -14.91 7.49 -1.33
CA SER A 43 -15.47 6.33 -2.04
C SER A 43 -16.16 6.71 -3.34
N GLU A 44 -16.97 7.78 -3.31
CA GLU A 44 -17.70 8.28 -4.49
C GLU A 44 -16.76 8.79 -5.57
N GLU A 45 -15.69 9.48 -5.18
CA GLU A 45 -14.69 9.99 -6.13
C GLU A 45 -13.92 8.84 -6.79
N PHE A 46 -13.56 7.78 -6.06
CA PHE A 46 -12.97 6.57 -6.66
C PHE A 46 -13.90 5.94 -7.69
N LEU A 47 -15.20 5.81 -7.40
CA LEU A 47 -16.17 5.28 -8.36
C LEU A 47 -16.35 6.21 -9.55
N SER A 48 -16.31 7.53 -9.36
CA SER A 48 -16.40 8.50 -10.46
C SER A 48 -15.22 8.43 -11.43
N ILE A 49 -14.03 8.02 -10.97
CA ILE A 49 -12.88 7.74 -11.85
C ILE A 49 -13.22 6.62 -12.82
N ILE A 50 -13.77 5.52 -12.30
CA ILE A 50 -14.17 4.37 -13.15
C ILE A 50 -15.26 4.80 -14.13
N ASP A 51 -16.27 5.58 -13.67
CA ASP A 51 -17.31 6.15 -14.55
C ASP A 51 -16.71 6.95 -15.70
N GLY A 52 -15.67 7.75 -15.42
CA GLY A 52 -14.98 8.54 -16.44
C GLY A 52 -14.28 7.66 -17.50
N TYR A 53 -13.65 6.57 -17.09
CA TYR A 53 -13.03 5.62 -18.01
C TYR A 53 -14.08 4.92 -18.88
N GLU A 54 -15.17 4.43 -18.28
CA GLU A 54 -16.27 3.74 -18.98
C GLU A 54 -16.96 4.67 -19.98
N GLN A 55 -17.30 5.91 -19.57
CA GLN A 55 -18.00 6.90 -20.43
C GLN A 55 -17.18 7.31 -21.66
N ASN A 56 -15.86 7.26 -21.57
CA ASN A 56 -14.97 7.61 -22.66
C ASN A 56 -14.41 6.39 -23.41
N ASP A 57 -14.91 5.20 -23.14
CA ASP A 57 -14.46 3.95 -23.75
C ASP A 57 -12.94 3.71 -23.62
N PHE A 58 -12.36 4.09 -22.48
CA PHE A 58 -10.97 3.78 -22.13
C PHE A 58 -10.92 2.55 -21.22
N PRO A 59 -9.95 1.65 -21.42
CA PRO A 59 -9.73 0.54 -20.51
C PRO A 59 -9.20 1.02 -19.17
N LEU A 60 -9.61 0.33 -18.09
CA LEU A 60 -9.02 0.46 -16.76
C LEU A 60 -8.94 -0.94 -16.15
N ASP A 61 -7.75 -1.41 -15.83
CA ASP A 61 -7.51 -2.74 -15.28
C ASP A 61 -7.26 -2.72 -13.77
N ASN A 62 -6.63 -1.65 -13.27
CA ASN A 62 -6.33 -1.50 -11.85
C ASN A 62 -6.51 -0.06 -11.36
N LEU A 63 -7.14 0.08 -10.20
CA LEU A 63 -7.29 1.34 -9.49
C LEU A 63 -6.39 1.31 -8.24
N VAL A 64 -5.39 2.18 -8.21
CA VAL A 64 -4.50 2.32 -7.06
C VAL A 64 -5.09 3.30 -6.06
N PHE A 65 -5.34 2.83 -4.84
CA PHE A 65 -5.62 3.71 -3.71
C PHE A 65 -4.28 4.18 -3.16
N ASP A 66 -3.93 5.42 -3.49
CA ASP A 66 -2.70 6.03 -3.00
C ASP A 66 -2.86 6.43 -1.52
N MET A 67 -1.84 6.97 -0.91
CA MET A 67 -1.72 7.24 0.55
C MET A 67 -2.99 7.73 1.24
N GLY A 68 -3.94 8.31 0.50
CA GLY A 68 -5.21 8.79 1.01
C GLY A 68 -6.14 7.72 1.57
N TRP A 69 -5.88 6.43 1.32
CA TRP A 69 -6.72 5.35 1.83
C TRP A 69 -6.57 5.10 3.33
N HIS A 70 -5.40 5.42 3.91
CA HIS A 70 -5.13 5.19 5.33
C HIS A 70 -5.15 6.47 6.17
N THR A 71 -5.28 6.32 7.49
CA THR A 71 -5.33 7.43 8.45
C THR A 71 -3.97 8.12 8.60
N TYR A 72 -4.01 9.41 8.97
CA TYR A 72 -2.83 10.22 9.27
C TYR A 72 -2.82 10.69 10.72
N THR A 73 -1.64 10.79 11.34
CA THR A 73 -1.46 11.16 12.74
C THR A 73 -1.86 12.59 13.09
N ALA A 74 -1.91 13.49 12.15
CA ALA A 74 -2.30 14.88 12.42
C ALA A 74 -2.98 15.49 11.18
N ARG A 75 -4.29 15.54 11.20
CA ARG A 75 -5.05 16.44 10.33
C ARG A 75 -5.03 17.83 10.95
N THR A 76 -4.07 18.65 10.58
CA THR A 76 -4.24 20.10 10.70
C THR A 76 -5.06 20.52 9.49
N GLY A 77 -6.20 21.17 9.67
CA GLY A 77 -7.25 21.45 8.67
C GLY A 77 -6.85 22.21 7.40
N THR A 78 -5.62 22.10 6.97
CA THR A 78 -5.05 22.74 5.77
C THR A 78 -4.60 21.73 4.69
N GLY A 79 -5.00 20.48 4.81
CA GLY A 79 -4.84 19.48 3.73
C GLY A 79 -3.42 19.02 3.39
N HIS A 80 -2.37 19.74 3.79
CA HIS A 80 -1.00 19.46 3.37
C HIS A 80 0.08 19.63 4.43
N ALA A 81 -0.24 20.11 5.61
CA ALA A 81 0.76 20.57 6.58
C ALA A 81 0.75 19.86 7.93
N GLY A 82 0.22 18.68 8.04
CA GLY A 82 0.46 17.81 9.18
C GLY A 82 1.47 16.75 8.77
N SER A 83 2.34 16.32 9.64
CA SER A 83 3.19 15.17 9.36
C SER A 83 2.31 13.98 9.03
N ARG A 84 2.08 13.74 7.75
CA ARG A 84 1.51 12.47 7.30
C ARG A 84 2.44 11.40 7.81
N SER A 85 1.94 10.54 8.64
CA SER A 85 2.67 9.37 9.09
C SER A 85 2.87 8.44 7.90
N TRP A 86 4.10 8.06 7.64
CA TRP A 86 4.46 7.04 6.66
C TRP A 86 4.28 5.65 7.27
N THR A 87 3.08 5.43 7.77
CA THR A 87 2.50 4.14 8.14
C THR A 87 1.26 3.96 7.28
N GLY A 88 0.53 2.92 7.33
CA GLY A 88 -0.61 2.91 6.45
C GLY A 88 -1.36 1.60 6.41
N TYR A 89 -1.91 1.21 7.57
CA TYR A 89 -2.63 -0.04 7.69
C TYR A 89 -3.99 0.10 8.36
N THR A 90 -4.43 1.35 8.60
CA THR A 90 -5.75 1.65 9.15
C THR A 90 -6.54 2.51 8.17
N TRP A 91 -7.69 2.05 7.74
CA TRP A 91 -8.54 2.75 6.78
C TRP A 91 -8.98 4.11 7.28
N GLU A 92 -8.94 5.10 6.38
CA GLU A 92 -9.47 6.43 6.65
C GLU A 92 -11.00 6.42 6.50
N ARG A 93 -11.69 6.02 7.56
CA ARG A 93 -13.15 5.81 7.58
C ARG A 93 -13.99 7.08 7.37
N GLU A 94 -13.42 8.26 7.49
CA GLU A 94 -14.15 9.50 7.14
C GLU A 94 -14.33 9.65 5.62
N ARG A 95 -13.36 9.19 4.83
CA ARG A 95 -13.42 9.24 3.36
C ARG A 95 -13.91 7.94 2.75
N ILE A 96 -13.54 6.83 3.36
CA ILE A 96 -13.88 5.48 2.92
C ILE A 96 -14.56 4.77 4.09
N PRO A 97 -15.85 5.06 4.34
CA PRO A 97 -16.57 4.51 5.50
C PRO A 97 -16.68 2.99 5.49
N ASP A 98 -16.83 2.40 4.30
CA ASP A 98 -16.97 0.97 4.06
C ASP A 98 -16.04 0.54 2.92
N PRO A 99 -14.76 0.23 3.25
CA PRO A 99 -13.79 -0.19 2.23
C PRO A 99 -14.18 -1.50 1.55
N GLU A 100 -14.79 -2.43 2.29
CA GLU A 100 -15.21 -3.72 1.76
C GLU A 100 -16.27 -3.52 0.67
N ALA A 101 -17.27 -2.68 0.90
CA ALA A 101 -18.28 -2.34 -0.09
C ALA A 101 -17.67 -1.60 -1.29
N LEU A 102 -16.76 -0.67 -1.07
CA LEU A 102 -16.06 0.04 -2.15
C LEU A 102 -15.28 -0.94 -3.04
N ILE A 103 -14.45 -1.80 -2.44
CA ILE A 103 -13.63 -2.78 -3.16
C ILE A 103 -14.54 -3.77 -3.93
N ALA A 104 -15.61 -4.26 -3.29
CA ALA A 104 -16.57 -5.14 -3.94
C ALA A 104 -17.21 -4.50 -5.18
N GLU A 105 -17.55 -3.21 -5.12
CA GLU A 105 -18.11 -2.48 -6.26
C GLU A 105 -17.07 -2.28 -7.37
N VAL A 106 -15.82 -1.94 -7.03
CA VAL A 106 -14.72 -1.84 -8.01
C VAL A 106 -14.51 -3.19 -8.73
N HIS A 107 -14.46 -4.29 -7.97
CA HIS A 107 -14.31 -5.63 -8.53
C HIS A 107 -15.51 -6.04 -9.39
N ARG A 108 -16.75 -5.70 -8.99
CA ARG A 108 -17.97 -5.96 -9.78
C ARG A 108 -17.91 -5.29 -11.16
N ARG A 109 -17.20 -4.17 -11.27
CA ARG A 109 -16.98 -3.44 -12.53
C ARG A 109 -15.78 -3.96 -13.33
N GLY A 110 -15.16 -5.06 -12.88
CA GLY A 110 -14.04 -5.72 -13.57
C GLY A 110 -12.67 -5.05 -13.37
N VAL A 111 -12.57 -4.09 -12.44
CA VAL A 111 -11.33 -3.40 -12.09
C VAL A 111 -10.73 -4.02 -10.84
N THR A 112 -9.43 -4.20 -10.79
CA THR A 112 -8.71 -4.65 -9.59
C THR A 112 -8.29 -3.46 -8.73
N VAL A 113 -7.98 -3.70 -7.45
CA VAL A 113 -7.52 -2.69 -6.50
C VAL A 113 -6.10 -3.00 -6.06
N SER A 114 -5.28 -1.97 -5.89
CA SER A 114 -3.99 -2.04 -5.22
C SER A 114 -3.88 -0.91 -4.20
N LEU A 115 -3.32 -1.21 -3.04
CA LEU A 115 -3.05 -0.22 -2.00
C LEU A 115 -1.59 0.22 -2.08
N ASN A 116 -1.35 1.52 -1.93
CA ASN A 116 0.01 2.07 -1.86
C ASN A 116 0.45 2.14 -0.39
N ASP A 117 1.41 1.31 -0.01
CA ASP A 117 1.91 1.19 1.35
C ASP A 117 3.18 1.98 1.60
N HIS A 118 3.28 2.60 2.79
CA HIS A 118 4.43 3.38 3.21
C HIS A 118 4.82 3.03 4.67
N PRO A 119 5.49 1.90 4.94
CA PRO A 119 5.76 1.45 6.30
C PRO A 119 6.92 2.18 7.00
N HIS A 120 7.46 3.25 6.40
CA HIS A 120 8.68 3.94 6.82
C HIS A 120 8.73 4.31 8.31
N ASP A 121 7.64 4.84 8.85
CA ASP A 121 7.59 5.29 10.24
C ASP A 121 7.32 4.16 11.25
N GLY A 122 7.13 2.93 10.79
CA GLY A 122 6.70 1.80 11.61
C GLY A 122 5.22 1.89 11.99
N ILE A 123 4.77 0.97 12.84
CA ILE A 123 3.38 0.96 13.32
C ILE A 123 3.22 2.01 14.42
N ARG A 124 2.28 2.93 14.24
CA ARG A 124 2.08 4.09 15.12
C ARG A 124 0.87 3.93 16.04
N PRO A 125 0.80 4.70 17.16
CA PRO A 125 -0.27 4.58 18.17
C PRO A 125 -1.70 4.77 17.65
N HIS A 126 -1.90 5.43 16.51
CA HIS A 126 -3.21 5.62 15.90
C HIS A 126 -3.67 4.43 15.06
N GLU A 127 -2.77 3.48 14.77
CA GLU A 127 -3.10 2.30 14.00
C GLU A 127 -3.91 1.29 14.83
N GLU A 128 -4.95 0.71 14.24
CA GLU A 128 -5.82 -0.25 14.93
C GLU A 128 -5.06 -1.44 15.50
N MET A 129 -4.02 -1.91 14.80
CA MET A 129 -3.19 -3.04 15.21
C MET A 129 -2.09 -2.69 16.22
N TYR A 130 -1.87 -1.40 16.55
CA TYR A 130 -0.72 -0.96 17.36
C TYR A 130 -0.58 -1.70 18.68
N GLY A 131 -1.68 -1.83 19.43
CA GLY A 131 -1.66 -2.51 20.74
C GLY A 131 -1.25 -3.98 20.65
N ALA A 132 -1.77 -4.70 19.66
CA ALA A 132 -1.44 -6.11 19.42
C ALA A 132 0.00 -6.27 18.95
N PHE A 133 0.45 -5.39 18.04
CA PHE A 133 1.82 -5.34 17.54
C PHE A 133 2.82 -5.13 18.68
N MET A 134 2.65 -4.09 19.50
CA MET A 134 3.55 -3.77 20.61
C MET A 134 3.58 -4.87 21.68
N LYS A 135 2.45 -5.51 21.94
CA LYS A 135 2.36 -6.66 22.86
C LYS A 135 3.21 -7.84 22.35
N ASP A 136 3.08 -8.20 21.08
CA ASP A 136 3.84 -9.32 20.48
C ASP A 136 5.33 -9.00 20.38
N MET A 137 5.67 -7.74 20.14
CA MET A 137 7.06 -7.26 20.22
C MET A 137 7.62 -7.33 21.66
N GLY A 138 6.76 -7.34 22.70
CA GLY A 138 7.18 -7.23 24.08
C GLY A 138 7.78 -5.84 24.39
N ALA A 139 7.33 -4.82 23.69
CA ALA A 139 7.83 -3.46 23.76
C ALA A 139 6.91 -2.55 24.57
N ASP A 140 7.46 -1.44 25.08
CA ASP A 140 6.71 -0.42 25.82
C ASP A 140 5.78 0.36 24.85
N PRO A 141 4.45 0.31 25.02
CA PRO A 141 3.52 1.02 24.15
C PRO A 141 3.70 2.55 24.15
N ALA A 142 4.37 3.11 25.15
CA ALA A 142 4.69 4.54 25.19
C ALA A 142 5.86 4.93 24.27
N LYS A 143 6.56 3.94 23.69
CA LYS A 143 7.76 4.14 22.86
C LYS A 143 7.59 3.44 21.50
N PRO A 144 6.92 4.07 20.53
CA PRO A 144 6.73 3.49 19.21
C PRO A 144 8.06 3.06 18.57
N LEU A 145 8.06 1.87 17.98
CA LEU A 145 9.22 1.35 17.29
C LEU A 145 9.29 1.93 15.86
N LEU A 146 10.51 2.17 15.39
CA LEU A 146 10.74 2.48 13.97
C LEU A 146 10.70 1.19 13.16
N PHE A 147 10.46 1.34 11.86
CA PHE A 147 10.51 0.23 10.92
C PHE A 147 11.93 -0.35 10.86
N ASP A 148 12.10 -1.61 11.17
CA ASP A 148 13.41 -2.28 11.23
C ASP A 148 13.42 -3.57 10.42
N LEU A 149 13.93 -3.48 9.19
CA LEU A 149 14.14 -4.62 8.29
C LEU A 149 15.20 -5.61 8.80
N GLY A 150 16.09 -5.18 9.70
CA GLY A 150 17.15 -6.00 10.25
C GLY A 150 16.71 -6.85 11.44
N ASP A 151 15.60 -6.50 12.09
CA ASP A 151 15.04 -7.26 13.20
C ASP A 151 14.02 -8.28 12.68
N ARG A 152 14.41 -9.56 12.72
CA ARG A 152 13.54 -10.66 12.30
C ARG A 152 12.21 -10.69 13.05
N LYS A 153 12.23 -10.46 14.38
CA LYS A 153 11.02 -10.44 15.19
C LYS A 153 10.10 -9.31 14.77
N TYR A 154 10.68 -8.11 14.49
CA TYR A 154 9.91 -6.98 13.97
C TYR A 154 9.21 -7.37 12.68
N MET A 155 9.93 -7.92 11.71
CA MET A 155 9.36 -8.26 10.41
C MET A 155 8.27 -9.34 10.50
N GLU A 156 8.48 -10.41 11.28
CA GLU A 156 7.46 -11.43 11.50
C GLU A 156 6.19 -10.85 12.15
N THR A 157 6.37 -9.95 13.12
CA THR A 157 5.24 -9.28 13.81
C THR A 157 4.55 -8.27 12.90
N PHE A 158 5.30 -7.53 12.09
CA PHE A 158 4.79 -6.60 11.09
C PHE A 158 3.93 -7.31 10.04
N PHE A 159 4.42 -8.39 9.44
CA PHE A 159 3.63 -9.18 8.50
C PHE A 159 2.35 -9.72 9.14
N LYS A 160 2.44 -10.24 10.35
CA LYS A 160 1.30 -10.81 11.07
C LYS A 160 0.18 -9.81 11.35
N HIS A 161 0.51 -8.58 11.79
CA HIS A 161 -0.46 -7.62 12.30
C HIS A 161 -0.83 -6.51 11.32
N ALA A 162 0.03 -6.21 10.38
CA ALA A 162 -0.17 -5.12 9.42
C ALA A 162 -0.35 -5.64 8.00
N HIS A 163 0.69 -6.22 7.41
CA HIS A 163 0.71 -6.49 5.99
C HIS A 163 -0.32 -7.55 5.56
N HIS A 164 -0.32 -8.73 6.19
CA HIS A 164 -1.24 -9.81 5.80
C HIS A 164 -2.73 -9.48 6.03
N THR A 165 -3.05 -8.52 6.88
CA THR A 165 -4.44 -8.10 7.08
C THR A 165 -4.99 -7.25 5.93
N THR A 166 -4.15 -6.84 4.99
CA THR A 166 -4.52 -6.04 3.81
C THR A 166 -4.43 -6.83 2.51
N GLU A 167 -4.02 -8.11 2.56
CA GLU A 167 -3.85 -8.97 1.38
C GLU A 167 -5.11 -9.78 1.02
N ASP A 168 -6.06 -9.95 1.94
CA ASP A 168 -7.32 -10.69 1.78
C ASP A 168 -8.46 -9.69 1.44
#